data_648efecae5585673e3ea7c6560493614
#
_entry.id   648efecae5585673e3ea7c6560493614
#
_cell.length_a   1.000
_cell.length_b   1.000
_cell.length_c   1.000
_cell.angle_alpha   90.00
_cell.angle_beta   90.00
_cell.angle_gamma   90.00
#
_symmetry.space_group_name_H-M   'P 1'
#
loop_
_entity.id
_entity.type
_entity.pdbx_description
1 polymer ?
#
loop_
_entity_poly.entity_id
_entity_poly.type
_entity_poly.pdbx_seq_one_letter_code
_entity_poly.pdbx_strand_id
1 'polypeptide(L)'
;MEESKDVKPVRYAYGLTTALLLGGATLSLATGYPAGAQVAQNEASQMSKVVPRTGAPGSFADLTEQLAPAVVNISTRQRIQVRSNNPFAGTPFEGLFGNLRGVGPQTREAQSLGSGFIISADGYVVTNNHVITAEGKGEVESITITMANGDEYPAKLVGKDAASDLAVLKINAGKDMPFVKFGDSRDARVGDWIIAIGNPFGLGGTVTSGIISAVYRNTGAGGAYDRYLQTDAAINRGNSGGPMFDMNGQVIGINNAIFSPTGGSVGIGFAIPAETAAPIVQKLIKGEAIERGYLGVRIQPLNDDLADSLGLERNKGEFIQAVEPDGAAAKAGIKAGDVIVKVDGKEVSKDQTLSYLIANIEPGSRVPVELIRNGRKTTLTATVDKRPTEDQLAQSFSQDDSDDDNPFNNPPAQQEQGYIEKALGLSVTELTPQIARQLGASDNTKGVVVVAVDPSSDAGQKGFSRGFIIL
;
A
#
# COMPACT_ATOMS: atom_id res chain seq x y z
N MET A 1 -67.18 48.33 16.91
CA MET A 1 -66.39 47.78 18.05
C MET A 1 -65.68 46.54 17.57
N GLU A 2 -64.46 46.71 17.16
CA GLU A 2 -63.59 45.60 16.74
C GLU A 2 -62.25 45.81 17.44
N GLU A 3 -62.00 44.96 18.41
CA GLU A 3 -60.83 45.00 19.27
C GLU A 3 -59.59 44.52 18.50
N SER A 4 -58.57 45.34 18.52
CA SER A 4 -57.19 44.98 18.01
C SER A 4 -56.58 43.90 18.88
N LYS A 5 -56.37 42.70 18.33
CA LYS A 5 -55.63 41.61 18.96
C LYS A 5 -54.18 41.69 18.70
N ASP A 6 -53.40 41.83 19.76
CA ASP A 6 -52.10 41.28 20.06
C ASP A 6 -50.94 41.44 19.07
N VAL A 7 -50.24 42.53 19.26
CA VAL A 7 -48.84 42.75 18.69
C VAL A 7 -47.75 42.32 19.70
N LYS A 8 -48.03 41.54 20.72
CA LYS A 8 -47.09 41.21 21.80
C LYS A 8 -45.96 40.23 21.44
N PRO A 9 -46.18 39.15 20.67
CA PRO A 9 -45.07 38.20 20.41
C PRO A 9 -43.93 38.77 19.56
N VAL A 10 -44.23 39.68 18.62
CA VAL A 10 -43.24 40.28 17.75
C VAL A 10 -42.26 41.22 18.50
N ARG A 11 -42.79 41.96 19.48
CA ARG A 11 -41.94 42.90 20.29
C ARG A 11 -40.94 42.13 21.16
N TYR A 12 -41.30 41.00 21.70
CA TYR A 12 -40.37 40.16 22.47
C TYR A 12 -39.27 39.52 21.59
N ALA A 13 -39.63 39.07 20.39
CA ALA A 13 -38.66 38.53 19.44
C ALA A 13 -37.61 39.57 19.03
N TYR A 14 -38.00 40.80 18.72
CA TYR A 14 -37.07 41.89 18.43
C TYR A 14 -36.22 42.30 19.64
N GLY A 15 -36.82 42.28 20.85
CA GLY A 15 -36.07 42.54 22.08
C GLY A 15 -34.97 41.51 22.34
N LEU A 16 -35.26 40.23 22.11
CA LEU A 16 -34.29 39.12 22.30
C LEU A 16 -33.19 39.17 21.27
N THR A 17 -33.52 39.42 19.99
CA THR A 17 -32.50 39.55 18.92
C THR A 17 -31.63 40.79 19.13
N THR A 18 -32.20 41.91 19.57
CA THR A 18 -31.45 43.11 19.86
C THR A 18 -30.49 42.90 21.06
N ALA A 19 -30.94 42.21 22.11
CA ALA A 19 -30.14 41.89 23.28
C ALA A 19 -28.97 40.94 22.92
N LEU A 20 -29.19 39.96 22.05
CA LEU A 20 -28.13 39.05 21.55
C LEU A 20 -27.14 39.77 20.67
N LEU A 21 -27.57 40.67 19.80
CA LEU A 21 -26.68 41.48 18.96
C LEU A 21 -25.84 42.48 19.79
N LEU A 22 -26.46 43.15 20.78
CA LEU A 22 -25.74 44.06 21.69
C LEU A 22 -24.80 43.29 22.62
N GLY A 23 -25.20 42.13 23.13
CA GLY A 23 -24.31 41.26 23.93
C GLY A 23 -23.10 40.72 23.14
N GLY A 24 -23.34 40.35 21.88
CA GLY A 24 -22.26 39.94 20.98
C GLY A 24 -21.30 41.08 20.62
N ALA A 25 -21.84 42.29 20.39
CA ALA A 25 -21.03 43.47 20.08
C ALA A 25 -20.20 43.93 21.29
N THR A 26 -20.76 43.88 22.51
CA THR A 26 -20.00 44.24 23.74
C THR A 26 -18.91 43.23 24.05
N LEU A 27 -19.13 41.93 23.83
CA LEU A 27 -18.13 40.91 24.00
C LEU A 27 -17.00 41.06 22.95
N SER A 28 -17.35 41.38 21.71
CA SER A 28 -16.40 41.68 20.65
C SER A 28 -15.54 42.92 20.94
N LEU A 29 -16.12 43.98 21.48
CA LEU A 29 -15.42 45.17 21.90
C LEU A 29 -14.49 44.95 23.11
N ALA A 30 -14.91 44.09 24.04
CA ALA A 30 -14.17 43.77 25.27
C ALA A 30 -13.01 42.80 25.00
N THR A 31 -13.16 41.90 24.05
CA THR A 31 -12.16 40.84 23.72
C THR A 31 -11.33 41.14 22.51
N GLY A 32 -11.71 42.12 21.69
CA GLY A 32 -11.10 42.42 20.39
C GLY A 32 -11.39 41.40 19.30
N TYR A 33 -12.27 40.41 19.60
CA TYR A 33 -12.67 39.39 18.62
C TYR A 33 -14.08 39.66 18.10
N PRO A 34 -14.38 39.42 16.80
CA PRO A 34 -15.73 39.49 16.28
C PRO A 34 -16.62 38.46 16.97
N ALA A 35 -17.84 38.84 17.30
CA ALA A 35 -18.81 37.95 17.94
C ALA A 35 -19.06 36.71 17.07
N GLY A 36 -18.77 35.50 17.61
CA GLY A 36 -18.86 34.24 16.88
C GLY A 36 -17.63 33.87 16.01
N ALA A 37 -16.57 34.66 16.01
CA ALA A 37 -15.32 34.26 15.35
C ALA A 37 -14.63 33.17 16.16
N GLN A 38 -14.31 32.07 15.49
CA GLN A 38 -13.38 31.08 16.04
C GLN A 38 -11.99 31.70 16.11
N VAL A 39 -11.28 31.53 17.23
CA VAL A 39 -9.89 31.94 17.37
C VAL A 39 -9.07 31.16 16.33
N ALA A 40 -8.31 31.86 15.50
CA ALA A 40 -7.46 31.21 14.53
C ALA A 40 -6.44 30.33 15.25
N GLN A 41 -6.31 29.06 14.83
CA GLN A 41 -5.37 28.11 15.45
C GLN A 41 -3.90 28.52 15.29
N ASN A 42 -3.60 29.48 14.40
CA ASN A 42 -2.28 30.08 14.18
C ASN A 42 -2.07 31.40 14.94
N GLU A 43 -2.80 31.66 16.01
CA GLU A 43 -2.55 32.79 16.91
C GLU A 43 -1.13 32.72 17.48
N ALA A 44 -0.42 33.86 17.48
CA ALA A 44 0.97 33.94 17.89
C ALA A 44 1.25 33.34 19.28
N SER A 45 0.31 33.51 20.23
CA SER A 45 0.41 32.92 21.57
C SER A 45 0.32 31.39 21.63
N GLN A 46 -0.41 30.77 20.68
CA GLN A 46 -0.49 29.34 20.52
C GLN A 46 0.68 28.81 19.73
N MET A 47 1.06 29.48 18.66
CA MET A 47 2.19 29.11 17.79
C MET A 47 3.52 29.13 18.54
N SER A 48 3.73 30.05 19.47
CA SER A 48 4.95 30.10 20.29
C SER A 48 5.21 28.84 21.11
N LYS A 49 4.17 27.97 21.31
CA LYS A 49 4.28 26.71 22.06
C LYS A 49 4.58 25.52 21.15
N VAL A 50 4.24 25.61 19.86
CA VAL A 50 4.34 24.49 18.91
C VAL A 50 5.39 24.70 17.81
N VAL A 51 5.77 25.95 17.53
CA VAL A 51 6.87 26.22 16.61
C VAL A 51 8.18 25.76 17.25
N PRO A 52 8.99 24.91 16.60
CA PRO A 52 10.27 24.47 17.11
C PRO A 52 11.14 25.69 17.44
N ARG A 53 11.70 25.73 18.64
CA ARG A 53 12.60 26.82 19.07
C ARG A 53 13.92 26.84 18.31
N THR A 54 14.32 25.70 17.76
CA THR A 54 15.37 25.53 16.78
C THR A 54 14.70 25.22 15.46
N GLY A 55 14.65 26.14 14.52
CA GLY A 55 14.00 25.99 13.20
C GLY A 55 14.44 24.75 12.41
N ALA A 56 14.13 24.73 11.11
CA ALA A 56 14.65 23.70 10.21
C ALA A 56 16.17 23.57 10.36
N PRO A 57 16.76 22.36 10.17
CA PRO A 57 18.21 22.19 10.19
C PRO A 57 18.88 23.22 9.28
N GLY A 58 19.90 23.92 9.77
CA GLY A 58 20.61 24.94 8.99
C GLY A 58 21.33 24.31 7.78
N SER A 59 21.70 23.05 7.88
CA SER A 59 22.31 22.24 6.82
C SER A 59 22.15 20.76 7.15
N PHE A 60 22.13 19.89 6.13
CA PHE A 60 22.22 18.44 6.24
C PHE A 60 23.63 17.92 5.91
N ALA A 61 24.61 18.82 5.65
CA ALA A 61 25.92 18.46 5.13
C ALA A 61 26.68 17.50 6.08
N ASP A 62 26.80 17.83 7.35
CA ASP A 62 27.55 17.04 8.35
C ASP A 62 26.90 15.64 8.53
N LEU A 63 25.57 15.60 8.57
CA LEU A 63 24.82 14.34 8.67
C LEU A 63 25.04 13.48 7.41
N THR A 64 25.01 14.10 6.24
CA THR A 64 25.28 13.43 4.96
C THR A 64 26.70 12.90 4.88
N GLU A 65 27.71 13.68 5.26
CA GLU A 65 29.11 13.28 5.25
C GLU A 65 29.34 12.04 6.13
N GLN A 66 28.66 11.96 7.26
CA GLN A 66 28.74 10.84 8.18
C GLN A 66 28.04 9.58 7.66
N LEU A 67 26.90 9.70 6.99
CA LEU A 67 26.03 8.58 6.62
C LEU A 67 26.27 8.03 5.21
N ALA A 68 26.63 8.90 4.25
CA ALA A 68 26.81 8.53 2.86
C ALA A 68 27.82 7.39 2.62
N PRO A 69 28.92 7.25 3.40
CA PRO A 69 29.85 6.14 3.21
C PRO A 69 29.24 4.74 3.36
N ALA A 70 28.15 4.59 4.11
CA ALA A 70 27.43 3.34 4.28
C ALA A 70 26.39 3.06 3.18
N VAL A 71 26.11 4.03 2.30
CA VAL A 71 25.12 3.89 1.22
C VAL A 71 25.84 3.48 -0.07
N VAL A 72 25.30 2.46 -0.71
CA VAL A 72 25.95 1.80 -1.85
C VAL A 72 25.04 1.80 -3.08
N ASN A 73 25.66 1.74 -4.25
CA ASN A 73 24.98 1.38 -5.50
C ASN A 73 24.93 -0.15 -5.61
N ILE A 74 23.83 -0.65 -6.14
CA ILE A 74 23.66 -2.07 -6.46
C ILE A 74 23.36 -2.18 -7.95
N SER A 75 24.22 -2.89 -8.65
CA SER A 75 24.09 -3.23 -10.06
C SER A 75 23.90 -4.73 -10.21
N THR A 76 22.88 -5.14 -10.95
CA THR A 76 22.67 -6.55 -11.32
C THR A 76 22.85 -6.72 -12.81
N ARG A 77 23.58 -7.78 -13.20
CA ARG A 77 23.59 -8.25 -14.59
C ARG A 77 22.59 -9.39 -14.71
N GLN A 78 21.67 -9.24 -15.66
CA GLN A 78 20.57 -10.16 -15.87
C GLN A 78 20.58 -10.69 -17.29
N ARG A 79 20.20 -11.96 -17.43
CA ARG A 79 19.95 -12.59 -18.72
C ARG A 79 18.45 -12.73 -18.93
N ILE A 80 17.88 -11.94 -19.83
CA ILE A 80 16.45 -11.95 -20.14
C ILE A 80 16.23 -12.72 -21.45
N GLN A 81 15.34 -13.70 -21.42
CA GLN A 81 14.85 -14.36 -22.64
C GLN A 81 13.77 -13.49 -23.27
N VAL A 82 14.11 -12.83 -24.37
CA VAL A 82 13.12 -12.11 -25.18
C VAL A 82 12.43 -13.11 -26.08
N ARG A 83 11.13 -13.33 -25.88
CA ARG A 83 10.32 -14.03 -26.92
C ARG A 83 10.32 -13.15 -28.16
N SER A 84 11.01 -13.58 -29.19
CA SER A 84 10.81 -13.03 -30.53
C SER A 84 9.36 -13.27 -30.90
N ASN A 85 8.56 -12.20 -31.06
CA ASN A 85 7.24 -12.31 -31.67
C ASN A 85 7.47 -12.72 -33.12
N ASN A 86 7.39 -14.03 -33.39
CA ASN A 86 7.30 -14.51 -34.75
C ASN A 86 5.91 -14.12 -35.28
N PRO A 87 5.80 -13.15 -36.20
CA PRO A 87 4.50 -12.73 -36.75
C PRO A 87 3.77 -13.85 -37.51
N PHE A 88 4.46 -14.97 -37.73
CA PHE A 88 3.93 -16.15 -38.41
C PHE A 88 3.70 -17.33 -37.45
N ALA A 89 3.91 -17.17 -36.14
CA ALA A 89 3.63 -18.21 -35.15
C ALA A 89 2.15 -18.60 -35.20
N GLY A 90 1.86 -19.91 -35.32
CA GLY A 90 0.51 -20.41 -35.44
C GLY A 90 -0.10 -20.33 -36.85
N THR A 91 0.66 -19.85 -37.85
CA THR A 91 0.23 -19.86 -39.25
C THR A 91 0.86 -21.02 -40.03
N PRO A 92 0.29 -21.48 -41.17
CA PRO A 92 0.92 -22.49 -42.03
C PRO A 92 2.30 -22.09 -42.58
N PHE A 93 2.68 -20.83 -42.44
CA PHE A 93 3.97 -20.29 -42.87
C PHE A 93 5.06 -20.34 -41.83
N GLU A 94 4.74 -20.77 -40.57
CA GLU A 94 5.71 -20.85 -39.45
C GLU A 94 6.94 -21.71 -39.81
N GLY A 95 6.72 -22.85 -40.47
CA GLY A 95 7.81 -23.75 -40.89
C GLY A 95 8.69 -23.21 -42.02
N LEU A 96 8.17 -22.30 -42.84
CA LEU A 96 8.88 -21.73 -43.98
C LEU A 96 9.73 -20.51 -43.59
N PHE A 97 9.27 -19.72 -42.62
CA PHE A 97 9.89 -18.48 -42.17
C PHE A 97 10.49 -18.58 -40.76
N GLY A 98 10.18 -19.62 -39.96
CA GLY A 98 10.72 -19.85 -38.63
C GLY A 98 12.22 -20.15 -38.58
N ASN A 99 12.83 -20.54 -39.68
CA ASN A 99 14.27 -20.82 -39.83
C ASN A 99 15.08 -19.67 -40.43
N LEU A 100 14.47 -18.51 -40.69
CA LEU A 100 15.22 -17.32 -41.06
C LEU A 100 16.10 -16.90 -39.86
N ARG A 101 17.41 -16.80 -40.07
CA ARG A 101 18.41 -16.39 -39.07
C ARG A 101 17.93 -15.14 -38.31
N GLY A 102 17.52 -15.31 -37.04
CA GLY A 102 17.07 -14.23 -36.15
C GLY A 102 15.76 -14.48 -35.40
N VAL A 103 15.04 -15.59 -35.66
CA VAL A 103 13.74 -15.90 -35.03
C VAL A 103 13.92 -17.00 -33.95
N GLY A 104 15.01 -16.97 -33.21
CA GLY A 104 15.20 -17.80 -32.02
C GLY A 104 15.01 -16.96 -30.74
N PRO A 105 14.84 -17.58 -29.57
CA PRO A 105 14.84 -16.85 -28.31
C PRO A 105 16.17 -16.08 -28.21
N GLN A 106 16.10 -14.75 -28.36
CA GLN A 106 17.27 -13.89 -28.21
C GLN A 106 17.45 -13.63 -26.72
N THR A 107 18.61 -14.00 -26.21
CA THR A 107 19.03 -13.63 -24.87
C THR A 107 19.57 -12.21 -24.91
N ARG A 108 18.97 -11.30 -24.15
CA ARG A 108 19.43 -9.92 -23.98
C ARG A 108 20.01 -9.76 -22.57
N GLU A 109 21.18 -9.17 -22.49
CA GLU A 109 21.71 -8.71 -21.20
C GLU A 109 20.98 -7.42 -20.81
N ALA A 110 20.47 -7.37 -19.58
CA ALA A 110 19.91 -6.19 -18.96
C ALA A 110 20.62 -5.91 -17.65
N GLN A 111 20.65 -4.64 -17.27
CA GLN A 111 21.18 -4.21 -15.98
C GLN A 111 20.04 -3.56 -15.20
N SER A 112 19.87 -3.95 -13.93
CA SER A 112 19.08 -3.22 -12.97
C SER A 112 19.99 -2.40 -12.07
N LEU A 113 19.56 -1.21 -11.70
CA LEU A 113 20.30 -0.30 -10.85
C LEU A 113 19.41 0.13 -9.69
N GLY A 114 19.96 0.09 -8.48
CA GLY A 114 19.32 0.56 -7.28
C GLY A 114 20.35 0.96 -6.23
N SER A 115 19.86 1.28 -5.06
CA SER A 115 20.68 1.58 -3.89
C SER A 115 20.52 0.52 -2.82
N GLY A 116 21.39 0.57 -1.85
CA GLY A 116 21.33 -0.21 -0.63
C GLY A 116 22.14 0.47 0.46
N PHE A 117 22.20 -0.14 1.62
CA PHE A 117 23.02 0.36 2.72
C PHE A 117 23.57 -0.79 3.56
N ILE A 118 24.76 -0.57 4.08
CA ILE A 118 25.46 -1.53 4.93
C ILE A 118 24.97 -1.38 6.36
N ILE A 119 24.63 -2.51 7.00
CA ILE A 119 24.06 -2.53 8.36
C ILE A 119 24.99 -3.17 9.40
N SER A 120 26.14 -3.67 8.97
CA SER A 120 27.11 -4.31 9.88
C SER A 120 28.53 -4.19 9.35
N ALA A 121 29.49 -4.11 10.24
CA ALA A 121 30.92 -3.96 9.89
C ALA A 121 31.46 -5.10 9.02
N ASP A 122 30.89 -6.30 9.14
CA ASP A 122 31.26 -7.47 8.35
C ASP A 122 30.64 -7.49 6.94
N GLY A 123 29.84 -6.48 6.56
CA GLY A 123 29.39 -6.23 5.19
C GLY A 123 28.07 -6.87 4.79
N TYR A 124 27.08 -6.92 5.70
CA TYR A 124 25.69 -7.16 5.31
C TYR A 124 25.07 -5.89 4.72
N VAL A 125 24.39 -6.03 3.59
CA VAL A 125 23.77 -4.93 2.84
C VAL A 125 22.28 -5.19 2.68
N VAL A 126 21.46 -4.19 2.96
CA VAL A 126 20.02 -4.22 2.78
C VAL A 126 19.62 -3.45 1.55
N THR A 127 18.65 -3.96 0.81
CA THR A 127 18.05 -3.34 -0.37
C THR A 127 16.63 -3.86 -0.60
N ASN A 128 15.96 -3.40 -1.66
CA ASN A 128 14.70 -3.97 -2.09
C ASN A 128 14.88 -5.26 -2.90
N ASN A 129 13.92 -6.18 -2.78
CA ASN A 129 13.89 -7.40 -3.57
C ASN A 129 13.79 -7.11 -5.07
N HIS A 130 12.98 -6.12 -5.49
CA HIS A 130 12.83 -5.79 -6.89
C HIS A 130 14.13 -5.28 -7.54
N VAL A 131 15.07 -4.69 -6.75
CA VAL A 131 16.39 -4.25 -7.25
C VAL A 131 17.24 -5.44 -7.70
N ILE A 132 17.12 -6.58 -7.00
CA ILE A 132 17.93 -7.77 -7.23
C ILE A 132 17.18 -8.92 -7.90
N THR A 133 15.95 -8.68 -8.34
CA THR A 133 15.14 -9.68 -9.05
C THR A 133 15.14 -9.38 -10.54
N ALA A 134 15.33 -10.42 -11.35
CA ALA A 134 15.31 -10.27 -12.80
C ALA A 134 13.90 -9.95 -13.31
N GLU A 135 13.83 -9.15 -14.38
CA GLU A 135 12.56 -8.87 -15.06
C GLU A 135 12.02 -10.13 -15.76
N GLY A 136 10.74 -10.40 -15.61
CA GLY A 136 10.04 -11.49 -16.26
C GLY A 136 10.61 -12.88 -15.92
N LYS A 137 11.02 -13.66 -16.96
CA LYS A 137 11.62 -15.00 -16.81
C LYS A 137 13.16 -14.97 -16.85
N GLY A 138 13.77 -13.83 -16.56
CA GLY A 138 15.23 -13.68 -16.55
C GLY A 138 15.87 -14.30 -15.31
N GLU A 139 17.20 -14.45 -15.39
CA GLU A 139 18.05 -14.85 -14.26
C GLU A 139 19.08 -13.78 -13.95
N VAL A 140 19.35 -13.54 -12.66
CA VAL A 140 20.42 -12.65 -12.22
C VAL A 140 21.73 -13.44 -12.24
N GLU A 141 22.67 -13.03 -13.09
CA GLU A 141 23.99 -13.68 -13.22
C GLU A 141 24.98 -13.20 -12.17
N SER A 142 24.96 -11.91 -11.86
CA SER A 142 25.86 -11.32 -10.87
C SER A 142 25.24 -10.08 -10.22
N ILE A 143 25.65 -9.83 -8.99
CA ILE A 143 25.34 -8.64 -8.23
C ILE A 143 26.66 -7.98 -7.85
N THR A 144 26.81 -6.71 -8.18
CA THR A 144 27.96 -5.88 -7.83
C THR A 144 27.50 -4.72 -6.95
N ILE A 145 28.23 -4.49 -5.88
CA ILE A 145 28.04 -3.34 -4.99
C ILE A 145 29.18 -2.37 -5.22
N THR A 146 28.84 -1.11 -5.52
CA THR A 146 29.79 -0.01 -5.66
C THR A 146 29.63 0.96 -4.49
N MET A 147 30.71 1.16 -3.76
CA MET A 147 30.77 2.09 -2.63
C MET A 147 30.77 3.55 -3.11
N ALA A 148 30.54 4.49 -2.18
CA ALA A 148 30.59 5.92 -2.48
C ALA A 148 31.98 6.40 -2.97
N ASN A 149 33.06 5.72 -2.58
CA ASN A 149 34.44 5.99 -3.00
C ASN A 149 34.85 5.30 -4.33
N GLY A 150 33.90 4.56 -4.97
CA GLY A 150 34.13 3.85 -6.21
C GLY A 150 34.66 2.41 -6.06
N ASP A 151 34.95 1.93 -4.86
CA ASP A 151 35.33 0.53 -4.64
C ASP A 151 34.18 -0.40 -5.03
N GLU A 152 34.47 -1.47 -5.76
CA GLU A 152 33.49 -2.46 -6.19
C GLU A 152 33.70 -3.81 -5.50
N TYR A 153 32.61 -4.42 -5.08
CA TYR A 153 32.60 -5.73 -4.43
C TYR A 153 31.54 -6.64 -5.05
N PRO A 154 31.89 -7.89 -5.39
CA PRO A 154 30.88 -8.88 -5.73
C PRO A 154 30.06 -9.22 -4.50
N ALA A 155 28.74 -9.27 -4.67
CA ALA A 155 27.81 -9.56 -3.59
C ALA A 155 27.14 -10.92 -3.76
N LYS A 156 26.89 -11.59 -2.65
CA LYS A 156 26.11 -12.83 -2.59
C LYS A 156 24.74 -12.55 -1.98
N LEU A 157 23.71 -13.10 -2.57
CA LEU A 157 22.37 -13.09 -1.97
C LEU A 157 22.38 -13.97 -0.71
N VAL A 158 22.01 -13.38 0.43
CA VAL A 158 21.82 -14.08 1.72
C VAL A 158 20.38 -14.57 1.82
N GLY A 159 19.44 -13.69 1.52
CA GLY A 159 18.02 -14.00 1.52
C GLY A 159 17.20 -12.86 0.95
N LYS A 160 16.00 -13.17 0.51
CA LYS A 160 15.05 -12.19 -0.01
C LYS A 160 13.63 -12.56 0.36
N ASP A 161 12.78 -11.57 0.40
CA ASP A 161 11.37 -11.68 0.71
C ASP A 161 10.55 -10.79 -0.22
N ALA A 162 9.84 -11.41 -1.14
CA ALA A 162 9.07 -10.69 -2.15
C ALA A 162 7.87 -9.95 -1.55
N ALA A 163 7.23 -10.52 -0.52
CA ALA A 163 6.02 -9.92 0.07
C ALA A 163 6.27 -8.63 0.84
N SER A 164 7.48 -8.43 1.41
CA SER A 164 7.90 -7.17 2.01
C SER A 164 8.80 -6.33 1.10
N ASP A 165 9.12 -6.86 -0.08
CA ASP A 165 10.07 -6.27 -1.03
C ASP A 165 11.46 -5.97 -0.43
N LEU A 166 11.98 -6.90 0.39
CA LEU A 166 13.29 -6.78 1.05
C LEU A 166 14.26 -7.84 0.59
N ALA A 167 15.55 -7.48 0.55
CA ALA A 167 16.64 -8.41 0.30
C ALA A 167 17.87 -8.06 1.14
N VAL A 168 18.64 -9.09 1.47
CA VAL A 168 19.92 -8.97 2.17
C VAL A 168 21.01 -9.59 1.31
N LEU A 169 22.07 -8.83 1.10
CA LEU A 169 23.25 -9.22 0.39
C LEU A 169 24.44 -9.28 1.35
N LYS A 170 25.49 -9.98 0.98
CA LYS A 170 26.76 -10.07 1.71
C LYS A 170 27.91 -9.75 0.79
N ILE A 171 28.75 -8.80 1.20
CA ILE A 171 30.06 -8.53 0.59
C ILE A 171 31.17 -8.98 1.52
N ASN A 172 32.31 -9.29 0.95
CA ASN A 172 33.54 -9.58 1.69
C ASN A 172 34.60 -8.58 1.25
N ALA A 173 34.83 -7.56 2.06
CA ALA A 173 35.78 -6.50 1.79
C ALA A 173 37.18 -6.76 2.40
N GLY A 174 37.32 -7.77 3.28
CA GLY A 174 38.58 -8.02 4.01
C GLY A 174 38.95 -6.95 5.03
N LYS A 175 38.05 -6.01 5.29
CA LYS A 175 38.16 -4.89 6.26
C LYS A 175 36.79 -4.55 6.83
N ASP A 176 36.76 -3.89 7.96
CA ASP A 176 35.51 -3.37 8.53
C ASP A 176 34.92 -2.32 7.60
N MET A 177 33.60 -2.44 7.37
CA MET A 177 32.84 -1.55 6.52
C MET A 177 32.12 -0.47 7.33
N PRO A 178 31.99 0.76 6.78
CA PRO A 178 31.07 1.74 7.35
C PRO A 178 29.64 1.20 7.33
N PHE A 179 28.92 1.34 8.41
CA PHE A 179 27.54 0.83 8.51
C PHE A 179 26.62 1.79 9.26
N VAL A 180 25.32 1.65 9.05
CA VAL A 180 24.27 2.38 9.76
C VAL A 180 23.32 1.42 10.45
N LYS A 181 22.54 1.92 11.41
CA LYS A 181 21.61 1.12 12.20
C LYS A 181 20.18 1.51 11.90
N PHE A 182 19.27 0.55 12.02
CA PHE A 182 17.85 0.82 12.07
C PHE A 182 17.50 1.60 13.34
N GLY A 183 16.63 2.60 13.17
CA GLY A 183 15.94 3.31 14.23
C GLY A 183 14.53 2.76 14.45
N ASP A 184 13.75 3.47 15.22
CA ASP A 184 12.35 3.14 15.48
C ASP A 184 11.42 4.04 14.67
N SER A 185 10.78 3.48 13.64
CA SER A 185 9.85 4.22 12.80
C SER A 185 8.47 4.44 13.45
N ARG A 186 8.20 3.82 14.61
CA ARG A 186 6.93 4.03 15.34
C ARG A 186 6.83 5.43 15.95
N ASP A 187 7.97 6.06 16.22
CA ASP A 187 8.06 7.43 16.73
C ASP A 187 7.94 8.49 15.63
N ALA A 188 7.95 8.08 14.35
CA ALA A 188 7.88 8.96 13.20
C ALA A 188 6.52 9.66 13.11
N ARG A 189 6.52 10.98 12.92
CA ARG A 189 5.33 11.82 12.84
C ARG A 189 5.27 12.59 11.54
N VAL A 190 4.07 12.89 11.10
CA VAL A 190 3.87 13.82 9.98
C VAL A 190 4.50 15.18 10.32
N GLY A 191 5.34 15.68 9.43
CA GLY A 191 6.08 16.92 9.59
C GLY A 191 7.53 16.74 10.09
N ASP A 192 7.93 15.55 10.53
CA ASP A 192 9.32 15.31 10.93
C ASP A 192 10.24 15.33 9.70
N TRP A 193 11.39 16.01 9.81
CA TRP A 193 12.40 16.06 8.76
C TRP A 193 13.05 14.71 8.54
N ILE A 194 13.29 14.39 7.28
CA ILE A 194 14.05 13.22 6.85
C ILE A 194 15.05 13.58 5.76
N ILE A 195 16.08 12.75 5.62
CA ILE A 195 16.92 12.71 4.43
C ILE A 195 16.86 11.31 3.81
N ALA A 196 16.76 11.26 2.49
CA ALA A 196 16.87 10.04 1.72
C ALA A 196 18.19 10.06 0.96
N ILE A 197 18.99 9.02 1.15
CA ILE A 197 20.28 8.89 0.47
C ILE A 197 20.21 7.70 -0.47
N GLY A 198 20.61 7.91 -1.72
CA GLY A 198 20.82 6.88 -2.71
C GLY A 198 22.17 7.03 -3.37
N ASN A 199 22.58 6.02 -4.12
CA ASN A 199 23.77 6.09 -4.94
C ASN A 199 23.46 5.64 -6.37
N PRO A 200 22.56 6.38 -7.07
CA PRO A 200 22.22 6.04 -8.45
C PRO A 200 23.48 6.11 -9.34
N PHE A 201 23.69 5.07 -10.13
CA PHE A 201 24.79 4.99 -11.10
C PHE A 201 26.21 4.94 -10.50
N GLY A 202 26.37 4.83 -9.17
CA GLY A 202 27.70 4.81 -8.54
C GLY A 202 28.48 6.13 -8.64
N LEU A 203 27.78 7.26 -8.88
CA LEU A 203 28.40 8.58 -9.12
C LEU A 203 28.69 9.38 -7.85
N GLY A 204 28.74 8.73 -6.67
CA GLY A 204 29.13 9.39 -5.43
C GLY A 204 27.98 9.78 -4.50
N GLY A 205 26.78 9.25 -4.72
CA GLY A 205 25.64 9.45 -3.85
C GLY A 205 24.76 10.65 -4.23
N THR A 206 23.48 10.53 -3.98
CA THR A 206 22.47 11.59 -4.13
C THR A 206 21.70 11.69 -2.83
N VAL A 207 21.59 12.92 -2.31
CA VAL A 207 20.85 13.21 -1.08
C VAL A 207 19.66 14.09 -1.41
N THR A 208 18.51 13.70 -0.92
CA THR A 208 17.30 14.51 -0.97
C THR A 208 16.76 14.68 0.44
N SER A 209 16.13 15.81 0.73
CA SER A 209 15.50 16.08 2.01
C SER A 209 14.03 16.40 1.82
N GLY A 210 13.26 16.15 2.84
CA GLY A 210 11.83 16.41 2.88
C GLY A 210 11.30 16.12 4.27
N ILE A 211 10.00 15.93 4.35
CA ILE A 211 9.32 15.55 5.59
C ILE A 211 8.56 14.25 5.43
N ILE A 212 8.17 13.67 6.53
CA ILE A 212 7.15 12.62 6.54
C ILE A 212 5.80 13.28 6.25
N SER A 213 5.22 12.96 5.10
CA SER A 213 3.93 13.51 4.65
C SER A 213 2.74 12.71 5.19
N ALA A 214 2.92 11.40 5.42
CA ALA A 214 1.96 10.52 6.08
C ALA A 214 2.69 9.32 6.69
N VAL A 215 2.14 8.79 7.77
CA VAL A 215 2.57 7.51 8.35
C VAL A 215 1.59 6.42 7.95
N TYR A 216 2.11 5.22 7.71
CA TYR A 216 1.33 4.00 7.42
C TYR A 216 0.35 4.12 6.25
N ARG A 217 0.74 4.86 5.21
CA ARG A 217 -0.05 5.00 4.00
C ARG A 217 -0.23 3.66 3.30
N ASN A 218 -1.49 3.29 3.06
CA ASN A 218 -1.85 2.18 2.19
C ASN A 218 -1.97 2.71 0.75
N THR A 219 -1.35 2.01 -0.21
CA THR A 219 -1.34 2.41 -1.63
C THR A 219 -2.49 1.79 -2.42
N GLY A 220 -3.18 0.81 -1.84
CA GLY A 220 -4.21 0.02 -2.53
C GLY A 220 -3.65 -1.10 -3.40
N ALA A 221 -2.34 -1.29 -3.44
CA ALA A 221 -1.70 -2.40 -4.16
C ALA A 221 -2.02 -3.76 -3.51
N GLY A 222 -2.50 -3.75 -2.27
CA GLY A 222 -2.81 -4.94 -1.50
C GLY A 222 -1.58 -5.57 -0.86
N GLY A 223 -1.83 -6.61 -0.05
CA GLY A 223 -0.78 -7.31 0.67
C GLY A 223 -0.66 -6.89 2.14
N ALA A 224 0.01 -7.74 2.92
CA ALA A 224 0.11 -7.54 4.36
C ALA A 224 0.98 -6.33 4.74
N TYR A 225 1.92 -5.95 3.89
CA TYR A 225 2.88 -4.88 4.13
C TYR A 225 2.65 -3.63 3.27
N ASP A 226 1.44 -3.47 2.69
CA ASP A 226 1.03 -2.22 2.05
C ASP A 226 0.77 -1.14 3.10
N ARG A 227 1.87 -0.67 3.72
CA ARG A 227 1.89 0.21 4.88
C ARG A 227 3.22 0.97 4.90
N TYR A 228 3.24 2.15 4.30
CA TYR A 228 4.46 2.91 4.03
C TYR A 228 4.55 4.21 4.82
N LEU A 229 5.77 4.67 5.07
CA LEU A 229 6.04 6.08 5.33
C LEU A 229 5.98 6.82 4.01
N GLN A 230 5.13 7.85 3.91
CA GLN A 230 5.08 8.73 2.74
C GLN A 230 5.96 9.95 3.00
N THR A 231 6.71 10.37 1.98
CA THR A 231 7.56 11.56 2.03
C THR A 231 7.45 12.39 0.76
N ASP A 232 7.71 13.69 0.86
CA ASP A 232 7.87 14.62 -0.26
C ASP A 232 9.33 14.77 -0.70
N ALA A 233 10.30 14.17 0.03
CA ALA A 233 11.67 14.04 -0.46
C ALA A 233 11.67 13.40 -1.84
N ALA A 234 12.46 13.94 -2.76
CA ALA A 234 12.48 13.48 -4.13
C ALA A 234 13.08 12.06 -4.22
N ILE A 235 12.23 11.06 -4.38
CA ILE A 235 12.61 9.69 -4.69
C ILE A 235 12.52 9.48 -6.20
N ASN A 236 13.57 9.00 -6.81
CA ASN A 236 13.67 8.73 -8.24
C ASN A 236 14.31 7.35 -8.47
N ARG A 237 14.32 6.90 -9.73
CA ARG A 237 15.00 5.67 -10.12
C ARG A 237 16.46 5.71 -9.67
N GLY A 238 16.88 4.66 -8.95
CA GLY A 238 18.20 4.54 -8.35
C GLY A 238 18.24 4.81 -6.85
N ASN A 239 17.28 5.50 -6.24
CA ASN A 239 17.16 5.64 -4.79
C ASN A 239 16.45 4.45 -4.12
N SER A 240 15.71 3.62 -4.89
CA SER A 240 15.03 2.42 -4.36
C SER A 240 16.04 1.48 -3.70
N GLY A 241 15.70 0.98 -2.52
CA GLY A 241 16.55 0.17 -1.65
C GLY A 241 17.51 0.98 -0.76
N GLY A 242 17.68 2.27 -1.02
CA GLY A 242 18.46 3.18 -0.18
C GLY A 242 17.73 3.55 1.12
N PRO A 243 18.47 4.02 2.14
CA PRO A 243 17.91 4.37 3.45
C PRO A 243 17.22 5.73 3.45
N MET A 244 16.17 5.84 4.26
CA MET A 244 15.58 7.08 4.73
C MET A 244 15.98 7.26 6.19
N PHE A 245 16.63 8.38 6.50
CA PHE A 245 17.12 8.68 7.84
C PHE A 245 16.28 9.75 8.53
N ASP A 246 16.16 9.63 9.84
CA ASP A 246 15.75 10.72 10.72
C ASP A 246 16.90 11.71 10.98
N MET A 247 16.64 12.75 11.76
CA MET A 247 17.64 13.75 12.12
C MET A 247 18.67 13.27 13.15
N ASN A 248 18.53 12.07 13.69
CA ASN A 248 19.52 11.40 14.54
C ASN A 248 20.45 10.48 13.72
N GLY A 249 20.26 10.39 12.40
CA GLY A 249 21.05 9.51 11.52
C GLY A 249 20.64 8.04 11.61
N GLN A 250 19.45 7.73 12.11
CA GLN A 250 18.95 6.37 12.19
C GLN A 250 18.09 6.07 10.97
N VAL A 251 18.19 4.84 10.44
CA VAL A 251 17.36 4.40 9.32
C VAL A 251 15.94 4.14 9.81
N ILE A 252 14.99 5.01 9.49
CA ILE A 252 13.57 4.85 9.82
C ILE A 252 12.75 4.26 8.68
N GLY A 253 13.31 4.18 7.47
CA GLY A 253 12.64 3.59 6.32
C GLY A 253 13.60 3.15 5.22
N ILE A 254 13.11 2.34 4.29
CA ILE A 254 13.81 1.92 3.09
C ILE A 254 13.03 2.46 1.90
N ASN A 255 13.65 3.35 1.10
CA ASN A 255 13.01 3.92 -0.08
C ASN A 255 12.58 2.80 -1.02
N ASN A 256 11.31 2.79 -1.41
CA ASN A 256 10.73 1.67 -2.16
C ASN A 256 10.18 2.10 -3.52
N ALA A 257 9.17 2.95 -3.51
CA ALA A 257 8.40 3.31 -4.69
C ALA A 257 8.02 4.79 -4.69
N ILE A 258 7.51 5.26 -5.82
CA ILE A 258 6.88 6.57 -5.97
C ILE A 258 5.49 6.41 -6.59
N PHE A 259 4.57 7.30 -6.24
CA PHE A 259 3.40 7.53 -7.06
C PHE A 259 3.74 8.58 -8.09
N SER A 260 3.68 8.23 -9.37
CA SER A 260 4.06 9.14 -10.44
C SER A 260 3.33 8.85 -11.74
N PRO A 261 2.56 9.82 -12.27
CA PRO A 261 1.97 9.71 -13.59
C PRO A 261 2.99 9.79 -14.74
N THR A 262 4.15 10.39 -14.48
CA THR A 262 5.16 10.71 -15.51
C THR A 262 6.44 9.89 -15.39
N GLY A 263 6.58 9.10 -14.30
CA GLY A 263 7.78 8.31 -14.00
C GLY A 263 8.87 9.04 -13.21
N GLY A 264 8.75 10.36 -12.98
CA GLY A 264 9.62 11.15 -12.10
C GLY A 264 8.94 11.49 -10.77
N SER A 265 9.70 11.98 -9.78
CA SER A 265 9.14 12.39 -8.49
C SER A 265 8.19 13.57 -8.65
N VAL A 266 7.01 13.45 -8.05
CA VAL A 266 5.99 14.51 -7.92
C VAL A 266 5.74 14.86 -6.45
N GLY A 267 6.68 14.51 -5.55
CA GLY A 267 6.55 14.75 -4.12
C GLY A 267 5.72 13.69 -3.38
N ILE A 268 5.56 12.50 -3.96
CA ILE A 268 4.89 11.37 -3.33
C ILE A 268 5.80 10.15 -3.42
N GLY A 269 6.68 10.00 -2.42
CA GLY A 269 7.56 8.85 -2.25
C GLY A 269 7.08 7.96 -1.10
N PHE A 270 7.41 6.68 -1.18
CA PHE A 270 7.06 5.66 -0.20
C PHE A 270 8.30 4.92 0.28
N ALA A 271 8.40 4.73 1.59
CA ALA A 271 9.44 3.93 2.21
C ALA A 271 8.85 2.84 3.12
N ILE A 272 9.44 1.66 3.09
CA ILE A 272 9.11 0.56 4.00
C ILE A 272 9.56 0.96 5.40
N PRO A 273 8.67 0.99 6.42
CA PRO A 273 9.04 1.39 7.77
C PRO A 273 10.08 0.47 8.39
N ALA A 274 11.02 1.03 9.16
CA ALA A 274 12.08 0.25 9.83
C ALA A 274 11.51 -0.81 10.79
N GLU A 275 10.39 -0.53 11.46
CA GLU A 275 9.72 -1.51 12.33
C GLU A 275 9.25 -2.77 11.58
N THR A 276 8.94 -2.63 10.27
CA THR A 276 8.62 -3.75 9.40
C THR A 276 9.89 -4.40 8.87
N ALA A 277 10.85 -3.60 8.43
CA ALA A 277 12.06 -4.08 7.75
C ALA A 277 13.04 -4.79 8.70
N ALA A 278 13.31 -4.21 9.87
CA ALA A 278 14.37 -4.71 10.76
C ALA A 278 14.17 -6.17 11.22
N PRO A 279 12.98 -6.62 11.67
CA PRO A 279 12.77 -8.02 12.04
C PRO A 279 12.94 -8.99 10.87
N ILE A 280 12.46 -8.61 9.68
CA ILE A 280 12.57 -9.42 8.46
C ILE A 280 14.04 -9.55 8.05
N VAL A 281 14.78 -8.44 8.01
CA VAL A 281 16.22 -8.42 7.71
C VAL A 281 17.00 -9.32 8.66
N GLN A 282 16.71 -9.29 9.96
CA GLN A 282 17.37 -10.15 10.94
C GLN A 282 17.11 -11.65 10.67
N LYS A 283 15.89 -12.02 10.31
CA LYS A 283 15.55 -13.39 9.91
C LYS A 283 16.31 -13.81 8.64
N LEU A 284 16.34 -12.92 7.63
CA LEU A 284 17.06 -13.19 6.38
C LEU A 284 18.56 -13.39 6.62
N ILE A 285 19.20 -12.60 7.51
CA ILE A 285 20.62 -12.77 7.89
C ILE A 285 20.87 -14.14 8.51
N LYS A 286 19.97 -14.62 9.35
CA LYS A 286 20.06 -15.93 10.00
C LYS A 286 19.70 -17.11 9.08
N GLY A 287 19.23 -16.84 7.86
CA GLY A 287 18.74 -17.87 6.94
C GLY A 287 17.41 -18.49 7.37
N GLU A 288 16.67 -17.81 8.24
CA GLU A 288 15.36 -18.25 8.70
C GLU A 288 14.29 -17.98 7.64
N ALA A 289 13.35 -18.91 7.48
CA ALA A 289 12.20 -18.71 6.60
C ALA A 289 11.29 -17.59 7.16
N ILE A 290 10.83 -16.73 6.27
CA ILE A 290 9.82 -15.72 6.65
C ILE A 290 8.44 -16.35 6.56
N GLU A 291 8.00 -16.92 7.67
CA GLU A 291 6.66 -17.47 7.78
C GLU A 291 5.67 -16.38 8.21
N ARG A 292 4.49 -16.41 7.62
CA ARG A 292 3.42 -15.44 7.88
C ARG A 292 2.16 -16.13 8.32
N GLY A 293 1.48 -15.51 9.26
CA GLY A 293 0.18 -15.95 9.68
C GLY A 293 -0.88 -15.73 8.59
N TYR A 294 -1.91 -16.54 8.63
CA TYR A 294 -3.03 -16.51 7.70
C TYR A 294 -4.33 -16.91 8.41
N LEU A 295 -5.43 -16.23 8.08
CA LEU A 295 -6.76 -16.55 8.61
C LEU A 295 -7.68 -17.21 7.57
N GLY A 296 -7.44 -17.01 6.29
CA GLY A 296 -8.33 -17.46 5.23
C GLY A 296 -9.62 -16.64 5.19
N VAL A 297 -9.47 -15.31 5.08
CA VAL A 297 -10.60 -14.38 4.96
C VAL A 297 -10.40 -13.43 3.80
N ARG A 298 -11.48 -13.07 3.12
CA ARG A 298 -11.51 -11.93 2.21
C ARG A 298 -12.03 -10.72 2.96
N ILE A 299 -11.27 -9.65 2.93
CA ILE A 299 -11.55 -8.42 3.65
C ILE A 299 -12.05 -7.35 2.69
N GLN A 300 -12.96 -6.52 3.18
CA GLN A 300 -13.36 -5.28 2.53
C GLN A 300 -13.05 -4.13 3.48
N PRO A 301 -12.35 -3.07 3.03
CA PRO A 301 -12.14 -1.89 3.85
C PRO A 301 -13.47 -1.30 4.33
N LEU A 302 -13.55 -0.97 5.60
CA LEU A 302 -14.72 -0.33 6.19
C LEU A 302 -14.71 1.16 5.79
N ASN A 303 -15.46 1.51 4.74
CA ASN A 303 -15.67 2.91 4.38
C ASN A 303 -16.67 3.59 5.35
N ASP A 304 -16.75 4.92 5.29
CA ASP A 304 -17.58 5.69 6.22
C ASP A 304 -19.07 5.33 6.12
N ASP A 305 -19.58 5.08 4.90
CA ASP A 305 -20.97 4.70 4.67
C ASP A 305 -21.31 3.34 5.28
N LEU A 306 -20.40 2.38 5.12
CA LEU A 306 -20.56 1.05 5.71
C LEU A 306 -20.46 1.10 7.24
N ALA A 307 -19.50 1.88 7.78
CA ALA A 307 -19.36 2.08 9.22
C ALA A 307 -20.63 2.71 9.81
N ASP A 308 -21.16 3.77 9.20
CA ASP A 308 -22.38 4.45 9.64
C ASP A 308 -23.60 3.52 9.57
N SER A 309 -23.73 2.71 8.50
CA SER A 309 -24.82 1.75 8.35
C SER A 309 -24.82 0.63 9.40
N LEU A 310 -23.62 0.26 9.86
CA LEU A 310 -23.42 -0.76 10.89
C LEU A 310 -23.38 -0.17 12.32
N GLY A 311 -23.47 1.16 12.47
CA GLY A 311 -23.38 1.85 13.76
C GLY A 311 -21.99 1.74 14.41
N LEU A 312 -20.94 1.70 13.59
CA LEU A 312 -19.56 1.51 14.03
C LEU A 312 -18.76 2.83 13.96
N GLU A 313 -17.68 2.90 14.73
CA GLU A 313 -16.74 4.00 14.62
C GLU A 313 -16.01 3.94 13.26
N ARG A 314 -15.90 5.10 12.61
CA ARG A 314 -15.19 5.22 11.34
C ARG A 314 -13.70 4.88 11.51
N ASN A 315 -13.10 4.29 10.48
CA ASN A 315 -11.70 3.89 10.44
C ASN A 315 -11.27 2.83 11.49
N LYS A 316 -12.22 2.14 12.11
CA LYS A 316 -11.95 1.06 13.05
C LYS A 316 -12.58 -0.25 12.61
N GLY A 317 -11.74 -1.27 12.45
CA GLY A 317 -12.12 -2.60 12.03
C GLY A 317 -12.12 -2.80 10.52
N GLU A 318 -12.21 -4.05 10.12
CA GLU A 318 -12.33 -4.49 8.73
C GLU A 318 -13.45 -5.50 8.59
N PHE A 319 -14.26 -5.32 7.54
CA PHE A 319 -15.42 -6.14 7.25
C PHE A 319 -14.98 -7.45 6.56
N ILE A 320 -15.50 -8.57 7.05
CA ILE A 320 -15.26 -9.90 6.47
C ILE A 320 -16.28 -10.17 5.39
N GLN A 321 -15.85 -10.11 4.14
CA GLN A 321 -16.68 -10.36 2.97
C GLN A 321 -16.90 -11.85 2.75
N ALA A 322 -15.85 -12.68 2.94
CA ALA A 322 -15.91 -14.11 2.78
C ALA A 322 -14.91 -14.80 3.73
N VAL A 323 -15.16 -16.05 4.02
CA VAL A 323 -14.31 -16.92 4.84
C VAL A 323 -14.04 -18.19 4.05
N GLU A 324 -12.77 -18.58 3.93
CA GLU A 324 -12.38 -19.83 3.28
C GLU A 324 -12.92 -21.03 4.05
N PRO A 325 -13.59 -21.97 3.37
CA PRO A 325 -13.98 -23.24 3.98
C PRO A 325 -12.73 -23.92 4.58
N ASP A 326 -12.85 -24.50 5.77
CA ASP A 326 -11.77 -25.21 6.48
C ASP A 326 -10.53 -24.37 6.85
N GLY A 327 -10.53 -23.05 6.58
CA GLY A 327 -9.49 -22.12 7.00
C GLY A 327 -9.49 -21.83 8.51
N ALA A 328 -8.45 -21.15 9.00
CA ALA A 328 -8.31 -20.76 10.41
C ALA A 328 -9.50 -19.95 10.92
N ALA A 329 -10.02 -19.02 10.12
CA ALA A 329 -11.19 -18.21 10.47
C ALA A 329 -12.47 -19.06 10.59
N ALA A 330 -12.73 -19.97 9.65
CA ALA A 330 -13.88 -20.87 9.69
C ALA A 330 -13.86 -21.75 10.94
N LYS A 331 -12.71 -22.37 11.24
CA LYS A 331 -12.49 -23.20 12.45
C LYS A 331 -12.69 -22.40 13.74
N ALA A 332 -12.33 -21.12 13.75
CA ALA A 332 -12.55 -20.22 14.87
C ALA A 332 -14.01 -19.75 15.00
N GLY A 333 -14.86 -19.99 14.00
CA GLY A 333 -16.25 -19.56 13.97
C GLY A 333 -16.44 -18.10 13.50
N ILE A 334 -15.46 -17.51 12.84
CA ILE A 334 -15.58 -16.22 12.12
C ILE A 334 -16.45 -16.46 10.88
N LYS A 335 -17.29 -15.49 10.53
CA LYS A 335 -18.27 -15.60 9.43
C LYS A 335 -18.23 -14.36 8.54
N ALA A 336 -18.69 -14.50 7.30
CA ALA A 336 -19.00 -13.38 6.46
C ALA A 336 -20.04 -12.47 7.17
N GLY A 337 -19.84 -11.16 7.07
CA GLY A 337 -20.64 -10.16 7.78
C GLY A 337 -20.09 -9.73 9.15
N ASP A 338 -19.05 -10.38 9.67
CA ASP A 338 -18.35 -9.93 10.86
C ASP A 338 -17.49 -8.70 10.58
N VAL A 339 -17.31 -7.83 11.59
CA VAL A 339 -16.29 -6.77 11.55
C VAL A 339 -15.26 -7.07 12.61
N ILE A 340 -14.03 -7.38 12.21
CA ILE A 340 -12.93 -7.63 13.14
C ILE A 340 -12.36 -6.28 13.60
N VAL A 341 -12.36 -6.04 14.91
CA VAL A 341 -11.93 -4.76 15.52
C VAL A 341 -10.64 -4.87 16.31
N LYS A 342 -10.27 -6.09 16.80
CA LYS A 342 -8.97 -6.32 17.45
C LYS A 342 -8.46 -7.73 17.17
N VAL A 343 -7.13 -7.86 17.13
CA VAL A 343 -6.42 -9.14 17.07
C VAL A 343 -5.27 -9.09 18.07
N ASP A 344 -5.20 -10.08 18.95
CA ASP A 344 -4.16 -10.16 20.01
C ASP A 344 -4.02 -8.86 20.81
N GLY A 345 -5.16 -8.27 21.16
CA GLY A 345 -5.23 -7.00 21.90
C GLY A 345 -4.91 -5.74 21.12
N LYS A 346 -4.45 -5.85 19.86
CA LYS A 346 -4.14 -4.72 18.97
C LYS A 346 -5.35 -4.32 18.15
N GLU A 347 -5.63 -3.02 18.06
CA GLU A 347 -6.76 -2.51 17.28
C GLU A 347 -6.54 -2.67 15.78
N VAL A 348 -7.59 -3.08 15.07
CA VAL A 348 -7.63 -3.06 13.60
C VAL A 348 -8.05 -1.68 13.16
N SER A 349 -7.21 -1.03 12.36
CA SER A 349 -7.42 0.33 11.86
C SER A 349 -6.80 0.48 10.47
N LYS A 350 -6.93 1.66 9.86
CA LYS A 350 -6.23 1.97 8.60
C LYS A 350 -4.70 1.88 8.73
N ASP A 351 -4.17 2.19 9.91
CA ASP A 351 -2.73 2.17 10.17
C ASP A 351 -2.22 0.79 10.59
N GLN A 352 -3.10 -0.05 11.11
CA GLN A 352 -2.85 -1.44 11.50
C GLN A 352 -3.94 -2.35 10.92
N THR A 353 -3.77 -2.73 9.66
CA THR A 353 -4.73 -3.58 8.96
C THR A 353 -4.77 -5.00 9.55
N LEU A 354 -5.89 -5.70 9.40
CA LEU A 354 -6.01 -7.10 9.79
C LEU A 354 -4.94 -7.95 9.12
N SER A 355 -4.70 -7.73 7.84
CA SER A 355 -3.66 -8.43 7.08
C SER A 355 -2.26 -8.23 7.69
N TYR A 356 -1.91 -7.00 8.09
CA TYR A 356 -0.64 -6.70 8.73
C TYR A 356 -0.52 -7.38 10.11
N LEU A 357 -1.56 -7.28 10.94
CA LEU A 357 -1.55 -7.88 12.27
C LEU A 357 -1.39 -9.40 12.19
N ILE A 358 -2.18 -10.06 11.36
CA ILE A 358 -2.14 -11.52 11.19
C ILE A 358 -0.83 -11.99 10.59
N ALA A 359 -0.29 -11.32 9.57
CA ALA A 359 0.97 -11.71 8.94
C ALA A 359 2.16 -11.67 9.90
N ASN A 360 2.09 -10.87 10.96
CA ASN A 360 3.13 -10.77 11.98
C ASN A 360 2.91 -11.71 13.20
N ILE A 361 1.88 -12.57 13.14
CA ILE A 361 1.66 -13.62 14.13
C ILE A 361 2.30 -14.91 13.62
N GLU A 362 3.00 -15.59 14.51
CA GLU A 362 3.66 -16.86 14.18
C GLU A 362 2.60 -17.94 13.89
N PRO A 363 2.71 -18.69 12.78
CA PRO A 363 1.79 -19.77 12.45
C PRO A 363 1.70 -20.80 13.58
N GLY A 364 0.49 -21.31 13.84
CA GLY A 364 0.20 -22.20 14.96
C GLY A 364 -0.16 -21.49 16.27
N SER A 365 0.06 -20.17 16.39
CA SER A 365 -0.30 -19.40 17.56
C SER A 365 -1.81 -19.27 17.71
N ARG A 366 -2.28 -19.30 18.96
CA ARG A 366 -3.69 -19.08 19.32
C ARG A 366 -3.87 -17.66 19.82
N VAL A 367 -4.69 -16.90 19.15
CA VAL A 367 -4.87 -15.48 19.45
C VAL A 367 -6.36 -15.12 19.61
N PRO A 368 -6.69 -14.22 20.54
CA PRO A 368 -8.03 -13.67 20.65
C PRO A 368 -8.30 -12.71 19.50
N VAL A 369 -9.47 -12.89 18.88
CA VAL A 369 -10.00 -12.02 17.83
C VAL A 369 -11.31 -11.44 18.33
N GLU A 370 -11.32 -10.12 18.53
CA GLU A 370 -12.53 -9.38 18.89
C GLU A 370 -13.22 -8.91 17.61
N LEU A 371 -14.49 -9.21 17.50
CA LEU A 371 -15.30 -8.84 16.35
C LEU A 371 -16.69 -8.34 16.77
N ILE A 372 -17.34 -7.67 15.86
CA ILE A 372 -18.73 -7.25 15.97
C ILE A 372 -19.56 -8.05 15.00
N ARG A 373 -20.56 -8.76 15.52
CA ARG A 373 -21.53 -9.58 14.79
C ARG A 373 -22.94 -9.15 15.16
N ASN A 374 -23.74 -8.71 14.19
CA ASN A 374 -25.11 -8.21 14.43
C ASN A 374 -25.19 -7.16 15.55
N GLY A 375 -24.24 -6.20 15.54
CA GLY A 375 -24.16 -5.13 16.54
C GLY A 375 -23.63 -5.54 17.92
N ARG A 376 -23.25 -6.81 18.12
CA ARG A 376 -22.76 -7.33 19.42
C ARG A 376 -21.26 -7.65 19.35
N LYS A 377 -20.52 -7.19 20.35
CA LYS A 377 -19.11 -7.57 20.51
C LYS A 377 -19.00 -9.05 20.89
N THR A 378 -18.11 -9.77 20.24
CA THR A 378 -17.83 -11.18 20.47
C THR A 378 -16.32 -11.38 20.39
N THR A 379 -15.76 -12.22 21.26
CA THR A 379 -14.36 -12.63 21.20
C THR A 379 -14.29 -14.10 20.84
N LEU A 380 -13.55 -14.41 19.80
CA LEU A 380 -13.25 -15.79 19.37
C LEU A 380 -11.76 -16.05 19.52
N THR A 381 -11.36 -17.29 19.65
CA THR A 381 -9.94 -17.68 19.63
C THR A 381 -9.64 -18.34 18.30
N ALA A 382 -8.77 -17.73 17.51
CA ALA A 382 -8.30 -18.29 16.24
C ALA A 382 -6.91 -18.91 16.41
N THR A 383 -6.70 -20.08 15.81
CA THR A 383 -5.35 -20.62 15.60
C THR A 383 -4.91 -20.18 14.21
N VAL A 384 -3.84 -19.39 14.16
CA VAL A 384 -3.37 -18.78 12.92
C VAL A 384 -2.69 -19.84 12.07
N ASP A 385 -3.13 -20.02 10.83
CA ASP A 385 -2.50 -20.94 9.87
C ASP A 385 -1.27 -20.27 9.22
N LYS A 386 -0.46 -21.06 8.53
CA LYS A 386 0.63 -20.57 7.69
C LYS A 386 0.07 -20.05 6.38
N ARG A 387 0.48 -18.83 5.97
CA ARG A 387 0.06 -18.27 4.68
C ARG A 387 0.54 -19.15 3.53
N PRO A 388 -0.34 -19.58 2.63
CA PRO A 388 0.04 -20.26 1.40
C PRO A 388 0.98 -19.40 0.55
N THR A 389 1.76 -20.02 -0.33
CA THR A 389 2.57 -19.31 -1.32
C THR A 389 1.68 -18.57 -2.32
N GLU A 390 2.20 -17.53 -2.98
CA GLU A 390 1.43 -16.78 -3.99
C GLU A 390 0.94 -17.71 -5.13
N ASP A 391 1.75 -18.69 -5.53
CA ASP A 391 1.34 -19.69 -6.52
C ASP A 391 0.18 -20.56 -6.03
N GLN A 392 0.19 -20.96 -4.75
CA GLN A 392 -0.91 -21.71 -4.13
C GLN A 392 -2.17 -20.87 -3.98
N LEU A 393 -2.02 -19.60 -3.60
CA LEU A 393 -3.14 -18.65 -3.55
C LEU A 393 -3.73 -18.43 -4.95
N ALA A 394 -2.89 -18.21 -5.95
CA ALA A 394 -3.34 -18.08 -7.34
C ALA A 394 -4.08 -19.34 -7.83
N GLN A 395 -3.60 -20.53 -7.45
CA GLN A 395 -4.26 -21.80 -7.79
C GLN A 395 -5.57 -22.00 -7.03
N SER A 396 -5.66 -21.63 -5.76
CA SER A 396 -6.92 -21.74 -5.00
C SER A 396 -8.00 -20.81 -5.55
N PHE A 397 -7.62 -19.61 -5.99
CA PHE A 397 -8.55 -18.70 -6.68
C PHE A 397 -8.91 -19.20 -8.09
N SER A 398 -8.01 -19.94 -8.76
CA SER A 398 -8.29 -20.54 -10.08
C SER A 398 -9.11 -21.82 -9.98
N GLN A 399 -9.11 -22.54 -8.84
CA GLN A 399 -9.90 -23.76 -8.64
C GLN A 399 -11.35 -23.47 -8.25
N ASP A 400 -11.61 -22.35 -7.56
CA ASP A 400 -12.99 -21.85 -7.36
C ASP A 400 -13.60 -21.35 -8.68
N ASP A 401 -12.76 -20.99 -9.65
CA ASP A 401 -13.16 -20.62 -11.02
C ASP A 401 -13.24 -21.81 -12.00
N SER A 402 -12.87 -23.03 -11.57
CA SER A 402 -12.90 -24.23 -12.43
C SER A 402 -14.22 -25.01 -12.41
N ASP A 403 -15.30 -24.45 -11.82
CA ASP A 403 -16.62 -24.77 -12.31
C ASP A 403 -16.69 -24.25 -13.76
N ASP A 404 -16.58 -25.18 -14.71
CA ASP A 404 -16.64 -24.95 -16.17
C ASP A 404 -17.93 -24.23 -16.64
N ASP A 405 -18.81 -23.89 -15.71
CA ASP A 405 -20.08 -23.17 -15.88
C ASP A 405 -20.03 -21.70 -15.39
N ASN A 406 -18.85 -21.12 -15.02
CA ASN A 406 -18.82 -19.71 -14.64
C ASN A 406 -18.81 -18.82 -15.91
N PRO A 407 -19.94 -18.16 -16.27
CA PRO A 407 -20.05 -17.36 -17.48
C PRO A 407 -19.11 -16.15 -17.51
N PHE A 408 -18.40 -15.87 -16.40
CA PHE A 408 -17.41 -14.79 -16.30
C PHE A 408 -15.99 -15.23 -16.70
N ASN A 409 -15.69 -16.53 -16.81
CA ASN A 409 -14.36 -17.03 -17.17
C ASN A 409 -14.21 -17.40 -18.64
N ASN A 410 -15.31 -17.63 -19.36
CA ASN A 410 -15.32 -17.74 -20.80
C ASN A 410 -15.78 -16.40 -21.37
N PRO A 411 -14.89 -15.53 -21.90
CA PRO A 411 -15.36 -14.45 -22.74
C PRO A 411 -16.08 -15.12 -23.91
N PRO A 412 -17.32 -14.71 -24.23
CA PRO A 412 -18.02 -15.27 -25.38
C PRO A 412 -17.11 -15.14 -26.59
N ALA A 413 -16.93 -16.26 -27.30
CA ALA A 413 -16.21 -16.30 -28.56
C ALA A 413 -16.66 -15.07 -29.38
N GLN A 414 -15.70 -14.30 -29.90
CA GLN A 414 -15.86 -13.04 -30.63
C GLN A 414 -17.18 -12.97 -31.41
N GLN A 415 -18.27 -12.67 -30.72
CA GLN A 415 -19.44 -12.11 -31.29
C GLN A 415 -19.18 -10.63 -31.47
N GLU A 416 -19.53 -10.09 -32.62
CA GLU A 416 -19.39 -8.70 -33.01
C GLU A 416 -19.70 -7.79 -31.80
N GLN A 417 -18.73 -6.95 -31.40
CA GLN A 417 -18.90 -5.99 -30.33
C GLN A 417 -20.23 -5.27 -30.46
N GLY A 418 -21.16 -5.53 -29.54
CA GLY A 418 -22.51 -5.01 -29.63
C GLY A 418 -22.51 -3.48 -29.62
N TYR A 419 -23.53 -2.88 -30.18
CA TYR A 419 -23.70 -1.42 -30.24
C TYR A 419 -23.57 -0.76 -28.84
N ILE A 420 -24.05 -1.46 -27.79
CA ILE A 420 -23.99 -1.03 -26.38
C ILE A 420 -22.54 -0.96 -25.88
N GLU A 421 -21.72 -1.94 -26.23
CA GLU A 421 -20.32 -2.01 -25.82
C GLU A 421 -19.52 -0.85 -26.43
N LYS A 422 -19.76 -0.53 -27.69
CA LYS A 422 -19.13 0.60 -28.36
C LYS A 422 -19.65 1.97 -27.88
N ALA A 423 -20.92 2.06 -27.52
CA ALA A 423 -21.56 3.33 -27.18
C ALA A 423 -21.37 3.70 -25.70
N LEU A 424 -21.40 2.73 -24.79
CA LEU A 424 -21.37 2.95 -23.35
C LEU A 424 -20.11 2.43 -22.67
N GLY A 425 -19.30 1.60 -23.35
CA GLY A 425 -18.14 0.93 -22.76
C GLY A 425 -18.51 -0.15 -21.74
N LEU A 426 -19.69 -0.79 -21.92
CA LEU A 426 -20.20 -1.86 -21.08
C LEU A 426 -20.39 -3.13 -21.89
N SER A 427 -19.85 -4.24 -21.39
CA SER A 427 -20.26 -5.57 -21.85
C SER A 427 -21.28 -6.13 -20.87
N VAL A 428 -22.40 -6.60 -21.37
CA VAL A 428 -23.49 -7.14 -20.55
C VAL A 428 -23.89 -8.53 -21.04
N THR A 429 -24.39 -9.36 -20.12
CA THR A 429 -24.97 -10.67 -20.46
C THR A 429 -26.33 -10.83 -19.76
N GLU A 430 -27.15 -11.78 -20.21
CA GLU A 430 -28.45 -12.03 -19.62
C GLU A 430 -28.31 -12.51 -18.17
N LEU A 431 -29.16 -11.95 -17.28
CA LEU A 431 -29.20 -12.38 -15.88
C LEU A 431 -29.96 -13.69 -15.76
N THR A 432 -29.21 -14.81 -15.74
CA THR A 432 -29.79 -16.12 -15.50
C THR A 432 -30.11 -16.32 -14.01
N PRO A 433 -31.03 -17.25 -13.63
CA PRO A 433 -31.28 -17.55 -12.22
C PRO A 433 -30.05 -17.96 -11.42
N GLN A 434 -29.07 -18.60 -12.10
CA GLN A 434 -27.81 -19.01 -11.48
C GLN A 434 -26.92 -17.79 -11.18
N ILE A 435 -26.77 -16.86 -12.14
CA ILE A 435 -26.03 -15.60 -11.95
C ILE A 435 -26.73 -14.72 -10.90
N ALA A 436 -28.05 -14.67 -10.89
CA ALA A 436 -28.82 -13.94 -9.90
C ALA A 436 -28.49 -14.41 -8.48
N ARG A 437 -28.47 -15.72 -8.23
CA ARG A 437 -28.08 -16.30 -6.93
C ARG A 437 -26.65 -15.96 -6.53
N GLN A 438 -25.70 -16.05 -7.45
CA GLN A 438 -24.29 -15.71 -7.19
C GLN A 438 -24.12 -14.23 -6.80
N LEU A 439 -24.96 -13.36 -7.34
CA LEU A 439 -24.94 -11.93 -7.05
C LEU A 439 -25.88 -11.53 -5.90
N GLY A 440 -26.49 -12.49 -5.21
CA GLY A 440 -27.40 -12.26 -4.08
C GLY A 440 -28.78 -11.71 -4.47
N ALA A 441 -29.14 -11.81 -5.76
CA ALA A 441 -30.46 -11.41 -6.26
C ALA A 441 -31.45 -12.58 -6.26
N SER A 442 -32.75 -12.29 -6.33
CA SER A 442 -33.80 -13.31 -6.41
C SER A 442 -33.76 -14.06 -7.75
N ASP A 443 -34.03 -15.38 -7.73
CA ASP A 443 -34.09 -16.24 -8.94
C ASP A 443 -35.08 -15.73 -10.02
N ASN A 444 -36.04 -14.91 -9.65
CA ASN A 444 -37.02 -14.33 -10.54
C ASN A 444 -36.65 -12.93 -11.07
N THR A 445 -35.45 -12.41 -10.68
CA THR A 445 -34.98 -11.11 -11.17
C THR A 445 -34.68 -11.22 -12.66
N LYS A 446 -35.29 -10.34 -13.47
CA LYS A 446 -35.01 -10.27 -14.91
C LYS A 446 -34.19 -9.03 -15.18
N GLY A 447 -33.22 -9.12 -16.08
CA GLY A 447 -32.35 -8.02 -16.45
C GLY A 447 -31.08 -8.51 -17.13
N VAL A 448 -30.07 -7.67 -17.14
CA VAL A 448 -28.73 -8.02 -17.61
C VAL A 448 -27.71 -7.72 -16.51
N VAL A 449 -26.61 -8.47 -16.52
CA VAL A 449 -25.48 -8.25 -15.62
C VAL A 449 -24.30 -7.69 -16.38
N VAL A 450 -23.62 -6.72 -15.80
CA VAL A 450 -22.40 -6.13 -16.35
C VAL A 450 -21.24 -7.09 -16.16
N VAL A 451 -20.64 -7.58 -17.24
CA VAL A 451 -19.52 -8.54 -17.23
C VAL A 451 -18.16 -7.86 -17.39
N ALA A 452 -18.11 -6.71 -18.09
CA ALA A 452 -16.93 -5.88 -18.19
C ALA A 452 -17.31 -4.40 -18.35
N VAL A 453 -16.40 -3.50 -17.90
CA VAL A 453 -16.55 -2.04 -18.03
C VAL A 453 -15.20 -1.49 -18.48
N ASP A 454 -15.18 -0.66 -19.49
CA ASP A 454 -14.01 0.14 -19.82
C ASP A 454 -13.89 1.29 -18.80
N PRO A 455 -12.84 1.33 -17.99
CA PRO A 455 -12.66 2.37 -16.96
C PRO A 455 -12.60 3.79 -17.53
N SER A 456 -12.23 3.94 -18.81
CA SER A 456 -12.15 5.23 -19.48
C SER A 456 -13.48 5.68 -20.11
N SER A 457 -14.47 4.80 -20.16
CA SER A 457 -15.80 5.07 -20.74
C SER A 457 -16.68 5.92 -19.83
N ASP A 458 -17.78 6.44 -20.39
CA ASP A 458 -18.79 7.18 -19.63
C ASP A 458 -19.41 6.33 -18.51
N ALA A 459 -19.61 5.04 -18.73
CA ALA A 459 -20.09 4.12 -17.72
C ALA A 459 -19.06 3.88 -16.60
N GLY A 460 -17.78 3.72 -16.94
CA GLY A 460 -16.72 3.59 -15.96
C GLY A 460 -16.59 4.82 -15.07
N GLN A 461 -16.66 6.03 -15.67
CA GLN A 461 -16.63 7.30 -14.95
C GLN A 461 -17.85 7.50 -14.04
N LYS A 462 -18.99 6.93 -14.39
CA LYS A 462 -20.23 6.96 -13.59
C LYS A 462 -20.30 5.86 -12.52
N GLY A 463 -19.23 5.08 -12.35
CA GLY A 463 -19.10 4.09 -11.28
C GLY A 463 -19.74 2.73 -11.60
N PHE A 464 -20.11 2.47 -12.84
CA PHE A 464 -20.51 1.11 -13.22
C PHE A 464 -19.32 0.16 -13.07
N SER A 465 -19.58 -1.02 -12.53
CA SER A 465 -18.57 -2.06 -12.33
C SER A 465 -19.13 -3.45 -12.64
N ARG A 466 -18.21 -4.40 -12.84
CA ARG A 466 -18.56 -5.81 -13.05
C ARG A 466 -19.44 -6.32 -11.90
N GLY A 467 -20.49 -7.05 -12.23
CA GLY A 467 -21.46 -7.58 -11.28
C GLY A 467 -22.68 -6.69 -11.05
N PHE A 468 -22.72 -5.48 -11.59
CA PHE A 468 -23.93 -4.65 -11.52
C PHE A 468 -25.06 -5.29 -12.33
N ILE A 469 -26.25 -5.33 -11.73
CA ILE A 469 -27.48 -5.82 -12.37
C ILE A 469 -28.25 -4.59 -12.87
N ILE A 470 -28.59 -4.60 -14.16
CA ILE A 470 -29.44 -3.60 -14.81
C ILE A 470 -30.81 -4.26 -15.05
N LEU A 471 -31.84 -3.71 -14.43
CA LEU A 471 -33.21 -4.22 -14.43
C LEU A 471 -34.02 -3.66 -15.58
#